data_8e12669545bd769c0dd6fab5b99641f9
#
_entry.id   8e12669545bd769c0dd6fab5b99641f9
#
_cell.length_a   1.000
_cell.length_b   1.000
_cell.length_c   1.000
_cell.angle_alpha   90.00
_cell.angle_beta   90.00
_cell.angle_gamma   90.00
#
_symmetry.space_group_name_H-M   'P 1'
#
loop_
_entity.id
_entity.type
_entity.pdbx_description
1 polymer ?
#
loop_
_entity_poly.entity_id
_entity_poly.type
_entity_poly.pdbx_seq_one_letter_code
_entity_poly.pdbx_strand_id
1 'polypeptide(L)'
;MKFLAYTHANPMIQGSGGEKCLQGFLEKLAEKGNDVYCYCSNENKWRKKKVNNVFYDHLKERTLDDILDEIKPDYVITQFFNSKEAIRKSHIRGIRVIYLVHNDFEISTGKELKMLNSTDYAIFNTFWIAKKMLTKAQRFVIHPIIQTKDVKVNRKYITLINPSKAKGASIFGILAMKNPDKEFLTVGGGYGKQENFNRKNIKEIGNTQNIFEDVYAKTKILMMPSMYESYGMCAAEAAYCGIPVIASKTAGLKECLGESGIYVNSLNWIDWNKKLQLLEDDNIYLRYSNLVKNHIQEDFKKEYFENFYKNLKK
;
A
#
# COMPACT_ATOMS: atom_id res chain seq x y z
N MET A 1 20.07 5.17 15.61
CA MET A 1 19.31 4.05 16.22
C MET A 1 19.35 2.87 15.27
N LYS A 2 19.20 1.64 15.82
CA LYS A 2 19.12 0.41 15.05
C LYS A 2 17.68 -0.09 15.02
N PHE A 3 17.15 -0.36 13.85
CA PHE A 3 15.80 -0.92 13.63
C PHE A 3 15.90 -2.28 12.98
N LEU A 4 15.14 -3.23 13.48
CA LEU A 4 15.00 -4.56 12.89
C LEU A 4 13.53 -4.79 12.52
N ALA A 5 13.21 -4.86 11.24
CA ALA A 5 11.93 -5.37 10.78
C ALA A 5 11.97 -6.90 10.70
N TYR A 6 10.97 -7.55 11.31
CA TYR A 6 10.76 -8.99 11.19
C TYR A 6 9.39 -9.26 10.59
N THR A 7 9.37 -9.82 9.39
CA THR A 7 8.17 -10.03 8.58
C THR A 7 8.12 -11.42 7.96
N HIS A 8 6.94 -11.84 7.52
CA HIS A 8 6.78 -13.14 6.84
C HIS A 8 7.37 -13.09 5.43
N ALA A 9 7.05 -12.09 4.65
CA ALA A 9 7.45 -11.96 3.25
C ALA A 9 8.47 -10.82 3.06
N ASN A 10 9.35 -10.98 2.07
CA ASN A 10 10.30 -9.95 1.70
C ASN A 10 9.62 -8.83 0.90
N PRO A 11 9.62 -7.57 1.40
CA PRO A 11 9.00 -6.44 0.72
C PRO A 11 9.54 -6.15 -0.68
N MET A 12 10.79 -6.56 -0.95
CA MET A 12 11.43 -6.38 -2.26
C MET A 12 10.93 -7.36 -3.33
N ILE A 13 10.29 -8.45 -2.92
CA ILE A 13 9.82 -9.50 -3.84
C ILE A 13 8.31 -9.46 -3.95
N GLN A 14 7.63 -9.38 -2.83
CA GLN A 14 6.17 -9.39 -2.77
C GLN A 14 5.62 -7.98 -2.93
N GLY A 15 4.96 -7.73 -4.07
CA GLY A 15 4.41 -6.42 -4.41
C GLY A 15 3.04 -6.14 -3.81
N SER A 16 2.70 -6.67 -2.61
CA SER A 16 1.43 -6.33 -1.96
C SER A 16 1.50 -5.00 -1.22
N GLY A 17 0.34 -4.36 -0.98
CA GLY A 17 0.29 -3.04 -0.36
C GLY A 17 0.93 -2.96 1.03
N GLY A 18 0.78 -4.01 1.86
CA GLY A 18 1.36 -4.04 3.20
C GLY A 18 2.90 -4.10 3.18
N GLU A 19 3.46 -4.94 2.31
CA GLU A 19 4.91 -5.06 2.13
C GLU A 19 5.52 -3.79 1.53
N LYS A 20 4.84 -3.16 0.57
CA LYS A 20 5.27 -1.87 0.01
C LYS A 20 5.20 -0.73 1.03
N CYS A 21 4.17 -0.72 1.88
CA CYS A 21 4.07 0.24 2.99
C CYS A 21 5.23 0.05 3.99
N LEU A 22 5.53 -1.19 4.37
CA LEU A 22 6.70 -1.48 5.20
C LEU A 22 7.99 -1.01 4.53
N GLN A 23 8.20 -1.31 3.24
CA GLN A 23 9.38 -0.88 2.49
C GLN A 23 9.57 0.64 2.58
N GLY A 24 8.55 1.42 2.24
CA GLY A 24 8.63 2.88 2.29
C GLY A 24 8.93 3.40 3.70
N PHE A 25 8.33 2.78 4.73
CA PHE A 25 8.59 3.14 6.12
C PHE A 25 10.05 2.87 6.54
N LEU A 26 10.62 1.71 6.16
CA LEU A 26 12.02 1.35 6.45
C LEU A 26 13.01 2.27 5.72
N GLU A 27 12.75 2.56 4.45
CA GLU A 27 13.57 3.48 3.66
C GLU A 27 13.58 4.88 4.29
N LYS A 28 12.42 5.35 4.78
CA LYS A 28 12.32 6.63 5.48
C LYS A 28 13.11 6.67 6.81
N LEU A 29 13.14 5.57 7.54
CA LEU A 29 14.00 5.44 8.72
C LEU A 29 15.48 5.48 8.34
N ALA A 30 15.87 4.82 7.25
CA ALA A 30 17.25 4.80 6.77
C ALA A 30 17.70 6.18 6.25
N GLU A 31 16.83 6.95 5.58
CA GLU A 31 17.08 8.36 5.19
C GLU A 31 17.41 9.27 6.38
N LYS A 32 16.93 8.93 7.58
CA LYS A 32 17.26 9.65 8.83
C LYS A 32 18.61 9.25 9.43
N GLY A 33 19.43 8.47 8.73
CA GLY A 33 20.75 8.03 9.18
C GLY A 33 20.71 6.90 10.22
N ASN A 34 19.64 6.10 10.24
CA ASN A 34 19.55 4.93 11.12
C ASN A 34 20.08 3.68 10.43
N ASP A 35 20.55 2.71 11.23
CA ASP A 35 20.83 1.35 10.77
C ASP A 35 19.51 0.57 10.68
N VAL A 36 19.12 0.16 9.50
CA VAL A 36 17.82 -0.49 9.26
C VAL A 36 18.01 -1.85 8.61
N TYR A 37 17.46 -2.87 9.26
CA TYR A 37 17.53 -4.26 8.86
C TYR A 37 16.11 -4.79 8.64
N CYS A 38 15.94 -5.64 7.63
CA CYS A 38 14.68 -6.35 7.37
C CYS A 38 14.96 -7.83 7.14
N TYR A 39 14.48 -8.66 8.06
CA TYR A 39 14.59 -10.11 7.96
C TYR A 39 13.21 -10.73 7.74
N CYS A 40 13.12 -11.65 6.80
CA CYS A 40 11.90 -12.40 6.54
C CYS A 40 12.03 -13.88 6.90
N SER A 41 10.92 -14.46 7.38
CA SER A 41 10.86 -15.89 7.76
C SER A 41 10.57 -16.81 6.57
N ASN A 42 10.01 -16.30 5.48
CA ASN A 42 9.72 -17.10 4.30
C ASN A 42 11.00 -17.40 3.52
N GLU A 43 11.24 -18.67 3.25
CA GLU A 43 12.40 -19.13 2.46
C GLU A 43 12.21 -18.77 0.98
N ASN A 44 12.78 -17.66 0.56
CA ASN A 44 12.91 -17.32 -0.84
C ASN A 44 14.39 -17.42 -1.25
N LYS A 45 14.65 -17.83 -2.50
CA LYS A 45 15.99 -17.92 -3.10
C LYS A 45 16.70 -16.55 -3.26
N TRP A 46 16.24 -15.54 -2.52
CA TRP A 46 16.76 -14.19 -2.61
C TRP A 46 18.05 -14.04 -1.79
N ARG A 47 19.05 -13.37 -2.38
CA ARG A 47 20.33 -13.15 -1.70
C ARG A 47 20.28 -11.86 -0.89
N LYS A 48 20.96 -11.86 0.26
CA LYS A 48 21.26 -10.69 1.08
C LYS A 48 21.59 -9.47 0.21
N LYS A 49 20.89 -8.36 0.41
CA LYS A 49 21.07 -7.14 -0.40
C LYS A 49 20.83 -5.89 0.43
N LYS A 50 21.64 -4.85 0.19
CA LYS A 50 21.38 -3.50 0.68
C LYS A 50 20.73 -2.67 -0.43
N VAL A 51 19.55 -2.11 -0.17
CA VAL A 51 18.79 -1.28 -1.10
C VAL A 51 18.28 -0.06 -0.34
N ASN A 52 18.47 1.15 -0.88
CA ASN A 52 18.06 2.41 -0.27
C ASN A 52 18.48 2.51 1.22
N ASN A 53 19.70 2.07 1.52
CA ASN A 53 20.29 2.00 2.87
C ASN A 53 19.58 1.04 3.85
N VAL A 54 18.61 0.26 3.43
CA VAL A 54 18.00 -0.83 4.19
C VAL A 54 18.67 -2.15 3.83
N PHE A 55 18.98 -2.93 4.84
CA PHE A 55 19.60 -4.23 4.70
C PHE A 55 18.53 -5.32 4.73
N TYR A 56 18.35 -6.06 3.65
CA TYR A 56 17.36 -7.14 3.52
C TYR A 56 18.03 -8.51 3.51
N ASP A 57 17.52 -9.46 4.30
CA ASP A 57 17.95 -10.85 4.32
C ASP A 57 16.83 -11.80 4.76
N HIS A 58 17.11 -13.10 4.79
CA HIS A 58 16.26 -14.17 5.31
C HIS A 58 16.85 -14.75 6.58
N LEU A 59 16.02 -15.40 7.38
CA LEU A 59 16.51 -16.14 8.55
C LEU A 59 17.41 -17.33 8.14
N LYS A 60 17.09 -18.01 7.05
CA LYS A 60 17.74 -19.28 6.63
C LYS A 60 17.63 -20.32 7.76
N GLU A 61 18.77 -20.83 8.22
CA GLU A 61 18.86 -21.76 9.36
C GLU A 61 18.90 -21.05 10.72
N ARG A 62 18.87 -19.72 10.74
CA ARG A 62 18.94 -18.88 11.94
C ARG A 62 17.55 -18.65 12.52
N THR A 63 17.50 -18.44 13.80
CA THR A 63 16.27 -18.05 14.50
C THR A 63 16.17 -16.51 14.61
N LEU A 64 14.98 -16.01 14.98
CA LEU A 64 14.85 -14.59 15.32
C LEU A 64 15.71 -14.23 16.55
N ASP A 65 15.92 -15.16 17.48
CA ASP A 65 16.78 -14.95 18.65
C ASP A 65 18.22 -14.66 18.22
N ASP A 66 18.79 -15.44 17.30
CA ASP A 66 20.14 -15.24 16.78
C ASP A 66 20.28 -13.85 16.13
N ILE A 67 19.28 -13.40 15.38
CA ILE A 67 19.29 -12.09 14.74
C ILE A 67 19.19 -10.97 15.78
N LEU A 68 18.34 -11.12 16.79
CA LEU A 68 18.19 -10.12 17.86
C LEU A 68 19.47 -9.98 18.68
N ASP A 69 20.14 -11.10 18.97
CA ASP A 69 21.37 -11.12 19.77
C ASP A 69 22.59 -10.59 18.98
N GLU A 70 22.62 -10.77 17.65
CA GLU A 70 23.64 -10.22 16.77
C GLU A 70 23.46 -8.71 16.53
N ILE A 71 22.26 -8.28 16.12
CA ILE A 71 22.00 -6.89 15.72
C ILE A 71 21.87 -5.98 16.95
N LYS A 72 21.25 -6.47 18.02
CA LYS A 72 20.90 -5.71 19.24
C LYS A 72 20.17 -4.42 18.87
N PRO A 73 18.97 -4.53 18.24
CA PRO A 73 18.23 -3.37 17.78
C PRO A 73 17.63 -2.58 18.96
N ASP A 74 17.48 -1.26 18.80
CA ASP A 74 16.74 -0.40 19.71
C ASP A 74 15.23 -0.64 19.58
N TYR A 75 14.78 -0.96 18.36
CA TYR A 75 13.38 -1.18 18.00
C TYR A 75 13.21 -2.38 17.08
N VAL A 76 12.18 -3.19 17.34
CA VAL A 76 11.70 -4.21 16.40
C VAL A 76 10.42 -3.73 15.74
N ILE A 77 10.35 -3.82 14.41
CA ILE A 77 9.18 -3.48 13.60
C ILE A 77 8.55 -4.79 13.12
N THR A 78 7.23 -4.92 13.24
CA THR A 78 6.53 -6.12 12.78
C THR A 78 5.15 -5.81 12.23
N GLN A 79 4.61 -6.77 11.47
CA GLN A 79 3.27 -6.73 10.88
C GLN A 79 2.75 -8.15 10.63
N PHE A 80 1.43 -8.35 10.62
CA PHE A 80 0.78 -9.61 10.25
C PHE A 80 1.27 -10.84 11.03
N PHE A 81 1.58 -11.94 10.32
CA PHE A 81 1.75 -13.29 10.87
C PHE A 81 2.87 -13.46 11.89
N ASN A 82 3.99 -12.76 11.75
CA ASN A 82 5.16 -12.93 12.62
C ASN A 82 5.12 -12.08 13.89
N SER A 83 4.07 -11.28 14.07
CA SER A 83 4.00 -10.27 15.13
C SER A 83 4.04 -10.86 16.53
N LYS A 84 3.34 -11.98 16.77
CA LYS A 84 3.33 -12.61 18.09
C LYS A 84 4.72 -13.07 18.56
N GLU A 85 5.48 -13.66 17.65
CA GLU A 85 6.85 -14.09 17.93
C GLU A 85 7.77 -12.88 18.14
N ALA A 86 7.70 -11.89 17.23
CA ALA A 86 8.48 -10.67 17.31
C ALA A 86 8.28 -9.93 18.64
N ILE A 87 7.02 -9.70 19.04
CA ILE A 87 6.66 -9.02 20.28
C ILE A 87 7.24 -9.76 21.49
N ARG A 88 6.97 -11.08 21.60
CA ARG A 88 7.42 -11.86 22.73
C ARG A 88 8.93 -11.88 22.88
N LYS A 89 9.67 -12.17 21.80
CA LYS A 89 11.13 -12.29 21.83
C LYS A 89 11.82 -10.93 22.05
N SER A 90 11.26 -9.85 21.55
CA SER A 90 11.75 -8.50 21.77
C SER A 90 11.60 -8.07 23.24
N HIS A 91 10.41 -8.26 23.82
CA HIS A 91 10.16 -7.88 25.22
C HIS A 91 10.99 -8.65 26.22
N ILE A 92 11.30 -9.93 25.98
CA ILE A 92 12.24 -10.70 26.84
C ILE A 92 13.60 -10.01 26.91
N ARG A 93 14.01 -9.26 25.86
CA ARG A 93 15.27 -8.54 25.78
C ARG A 93 15.16 -7.03 26.12
N GLY A 94 13.98 -6.58 26.56
CA GLY A 94 13.72 -5.16 26.82
C GLY A 94 13.69 -4.28 25.57
N ILE A 95 13.53 -4.87 24.37
CA ILE A 95 13.50 -4.16 23.10
C ILE A 95 12.07 -3.68 22.82
N ARG A 96 11.90 -2.40 22.49
CA ARG A 96 10.61 -1.79 22.15
C ARG A 96 10.11 -2.25 20.78
N VAL A 97 8.79 -2.41 20.65
CA VAL A 97 8.15 -2.95 19.45
C VAL A 97 7.24 -1.93 18.80
N ILE A 98 7.40 -1.75 17.50
CA ILE A 98 6.56 -0.95 16.61
C ILE A 98 5.74 -1.91 15.76
N TYR A 99 4.40 -1.80 15.84
CA TYR A 99 3.48 -2.61 15.04
C TYR A 99 2.84 -1.76 13.94
N LEU A 100 2.96 -2.22 12.67
CA LEU A 100 2.31 -1.58 11.53
C LEU A 100 0.93 -2.19 11.30
N VAL A 101 -0.12 -1.39 11.41
CA VAL A 101 -1.52 -1.77 11.22
C VAL A 101 -1.97 -1.40 9.81
N HIS A 102 -2.30 -2.40 9.00
CA HIS A 102 -2.65 -2.20 7.58
C HIS A 102 -4.14 -2.31 7.27
N ASN A 103 -4.92 -2.98 8.11
CA ASN A 103 -6.36 -3.21 7.90
C ASN A 103 -7.09 -3.39 9.22
N ASP A 104 -8.41 -3.50 9.15
CA ASP A 104 -9.30 -3.70 10.30
C ASP A 104 -9.97 -5.10 10.33
N PHE A 105 -9.49 -6.06 9.53
CA PHE A 105 -10.18 -7.36 9.38
C PHE A 105 -10.19 -8.21 10.64
N GLU A 106 -9.17 -8.11 11.48
CA GLU A 106 -9.05 -8.95 12.67
C GLU A 106 -9.62 -8.33 13.97
N ILE A 107 -10.25 -7.14 13.86
CA ILE A 107 -10.90 -6.50 15.02
C ILE A 107 -11.96 -7.43 15.64
N SER A 108 -12.75 -8.08 14.81
CA SER A 108 -13.83 -8.98 15.23
C SER A 108 -13.34 -10.20 16.00
N THR A 109 -12.11 -10.67 15.75
CA THR A 109 -11.53 -11.84 16.42
C THR A 109 -10.82 -11.49 17.73
N GLY A 110 -10.55 -10.22 17.99
CA GLY A 110 -9.80 -9.71 19.13
C GLY A 110 -8.31 -10.11 19.15
N LYS A 111 -7.82 -10.87 18.17
CA LYS A 111 -6.41 -11.31 18.12
C LYS A 111 -5.47 -10.16 17.87
N GLU A 112 -5.77 -9.32 16.88
CA GLU A 112 -4.93 -8.17 16.53
C GLU A 112 -4.93 -7.13 17.66
N LEU A 113 -6.07 -6.92 18.32
CA LEU A 113 -6.16 -6.02 19.45
C LEU A 113 -5.29 -6.50 20.65
N LYS A 114 -5.20 -7.81 20.89
CA LYS A 114 -4.30 -8.36 21.90
C LYS A 114 -2.83 -8.12 21.55
N MET A 115 -2.46 -8.30 20.28
CA MET A 115 -1.09 -7.99 19.81
C MET A 115 -0.78 -6.50 19.93
N LEU A 116 -1.70 -5.63 19.48
CA LEU A 116 -1.55 -4.18 19.61
C LEU A 116 -1.41 -3.73 21.07
N ASN A 117 -2.17 -4.30 21.99
CA ASN A 117 -2.06 -3.97 23.42
C ASN A 117 -0.75 -4.47 24.06
N SER A 118 -0.01 -5.31 23.35
CA SER A 118 1.29 -5.86 23.76
C SER A 118 2.45 -5.20 23.00
N THR A 119 2.23 -4.08 22.30
CA THR A 119 3.28 -3.33 21.62
C THR A 119 3.46 -1.97 22.26
N ASP A 120 4.64 -1.36 22.07
CA ASP A 120 4.92 -0.02 22.59
C ASP A 120 4.32 1.05 21.68
N TYR A 121 4.43 0.84 20.35
CA TYR A 121 3.94 1.77 19.34
C TYR A 121 3.06 1.06 18.31
N ALA A 122 1.93 1.65 17.98
CA ALA A 122 1.04 1.23 16.91
C ALA A 122 0.97 2.31 15.82
N ILE A 123 1.40 1.98 14.60
CA ILE A 123 1.34 2.87 13.45
C ILE A 123 0.22 2.41 12.53
N PHE A 124 -0.79 3.24 12.39
CA PHE A 124 -1.93 3.02 11.53
C PHE A 124 -1.70 3.70 10.18
N ASN A 125 -2.02 3.00 9.11
CA ASN A 125 -1.90 3.55 7.76
C ASN A 125 -2.99 4.57 7.41
N THR A 126 -4.01 4.75 8.27
CA THR A 126 -5.12 5.70 8.08
C THR A 126 -5.74 6.12 9.41
N PHE A 127 -6.32 7.33 9.44
CA PHE A 127 -7.08 7.83 10.58
C PHE A 127 -8.36 7.04 10.82
N TRP A 128 -9.04 6.58 9.74
CA TRP A 128 -10.27 5.82 9.90
C TRP A 128 -10.06 4.46 10.58
N ILE A 129 -8.94 3.77 10.31
CA ILE A 129 -8.57 2.53 11.02
C ILE A 129 -8.17 2.85 12.45
N ALA A 130 -7.32 3.86 12.66
CA ALA A 130 -6.93 4.28 14.00
C ALA A 130 -8.11 4.67 14.89
N LYS A 131 -9.18 5.25 14.32
CA LYS A 131 -10.41 5.58 15.05
C LYS A 131 -11.19 4.34 15.49
N LYS A 132 -11.12 3.25 14.73
CA LYS A 132 -11.80 1.99 15.05
C LYS A 132 -11.06 1.15 16.10
N MET A 133 -9.74 1.26 16.16
CA MET A 133 -8.90 0.39 16.99
C MET A 133 -8.35 1.13 18.19
N LEU A 134 -8.96 0.94 19.33
CA LEU A 134 -8.45 1.45 20.61
C LEU A 134 -7.41 0.48 21.16
N THR A 135 -6.21 0.97 21.45
CA THR A 135 -5.10 0.18 22.01
C THR A 135 -4.39 0.95 23.13
N LYS A 136 -3.69 0.21 23.99
CA LYS A 136 -2.82 0.77 25.05
C LYS A 136 -1.49 1.27 24.48
N ALA A 137 -1.08 0.79 23.29
CA ALA A 137 0.12 1.24 22.61
C ALA A 137 0.05 2.75 22.30
N GLN A 138 1.19 3.42 22.26
CA GLN A 138 1.26 4.80 21.77
C GLN A 138 0.92 4.82 20.27
N ARG A 139 -0.12 5.57 19.90
CA ARG A 139 -0.70 5.54 18.55
C ARG A 139 -0.22 6.66 17.68
N PHE A 140 0.13 6.32 16.44
CA PHE A 140 0.44 7.27 15.39
C PHE A 140 -0.31 6.89 14.11
N VAL A 141 -0.62 7.88 13.28
CA VAL A 141 -1.10 7.66 11.92
C VAL A 141 0.00 8.13 10.98
N ILE A 142 0.41 7.24 10.08
CA ILE A 142 1.35 7.56 9.01
C ILE A 142 0.76 6.98 7.74
N HIS A 143 0.31 7.85 6.83
CA HIS A 143 -0.12 7.39 5.51
C HIS A 143 0.99 6.62 4.81
N PRO A 144 0.68 5.59 4.01
CA PRO A 144 1.70 4.82 3.31
C PRO A 144 2.66 5.72 2.54
N ILE A 145 3.95 5.55 2.83
CA ILE A 145 5.01 6.25 2.11
C ILE A 145 5.17 5.52 0.78
N ILE A 146 4.64 6.08 -0.28
CA ILE A 146 4.76 5.51 -1.62
C ILE A 146 6.11 5.89 -2.24
N GLN A 147 6.66 4.96 -3.00
CA GLN A 147 7.75 5.31 -3.91
C GLN A 147 7.19 6.18 -5.03
N THR A 148 7.86 7.27 -5.35
CA THR A 148 7.43 8.18 -6.41
C THR A 148 8.44 8.14 -7.54
N LYS A 149 7.93 8.19 -8.77
CA LYS A 149 8.74 8.30 -9.96
C LYS A 149 8.03 9.17 -10.99
N ASP A 150 8.71 10.19 -11.46
CA ASP A 150 8.17 11.02 -12.52
C ASP A 150 8.16 10.25 -13.84
N VAL A 151 6.97 10.14 -14.43
CA VAL A 151 6.77 9.52 -15.73
C VAL A 151 5.95 10.42 -16.65
N LYS A 152 6.26 10.40 -17.94
CA LYS A 152 5.42 11.03 -18.95
C LYS A 152 4.20 10.13 -19.21
N VAL A 153 3.02 10.60 -18.83
CA VAL A 153 1.77 9.84 -18.97
C VAL A 153 1.27 9.94 -20.42
N ASN A 154 1.14 8.77 -21.07
CA ASN A 154 0.58 8.60 -22.42
C ASN A 154 -0.91 8.23 -22.40
N ARG A 155 -1.72 8.76 -21.60
CA ARG A 155 -3.20 8.76 -21.49
C ARG A 155 -3.95 7.74 -22.37
N LYS A 156 -3.49 6.48 -22.43
CA LYS A 156 -4.02 5.48 -23.37
C LYS A 156 -5.09 4.62 -22.72
N TYR A 157 -4.77 3.97 -21.61
CA TYR A 157 -5.60 2.91 -21.06
C TYR A 157 -6.49 3.35 -19.89
N ILE A 158 -7.69 2.77 -19.83
CA ILE A 158 -8.48 2.66 -18.60
C ILE A 158 -7.94 1.43 -17.87
N THR A 159 -7.38 1.61 -16.67
CA THR A 159 -6.57 0.59 -16.00
C THR A 159 -7.21 0.07 -14.71
N LEU A 160 -7.15 -1.24 -14.50
CA LEU A 160 -7.45 -1.92 -13.23
C LEU A 160 -6.23 -2.72 -12.78
N ILE A 161 -5.76 -2.48 -11.56
CA ILE A 161 -4.66 -3.24 -10.95
C ILE A 161 -5.24 -4.31 -10.03
N ASN A 162 -4.72 -5.53 -10.11
CA ASN A 162 -5.22 -6.73 -9.44
C ASN A 162 -6.68 -7.03 -9.81
N PRO A 163 -6.96 -7.59 -10.99
CA PRO A 163 -8.32 -7.84 -11.47
C PRO A 163 -8.98 -9.01 -10.73
N SER A 164 -9.08 -8.93 -9.40
CA SER A 164 -9.81 -9.87 -8.57
C SER A 164 -11.26 -9.39 -8.36
N LYS A 165 -12.14 -10.34 -7.98
CA LYS A 165 -13.55 -10.02 -7.65
C LYS A 165 -13.64 -8.91 -6.60
N ALA A 166 -12.81 -8.96 -5.56
CA ALA A 166 -12.78 -7.97 -4.49
C ALA A 166 -12.33 -6.57 -4.96
N LYS A 167 -11.56 -6.51 -6.06
CA LYS A 167 -11.11 -5.26 -6.69
C LYS A 167 -12.01 -4.81 -7.84
N GLY A 168 -13.16 -5.49 -8.04
CA GLY A 168 -14.21 -5.08 -8.96
C GLY A 168 -13.96 -5.49 -10.43
N ALA A 169 -13.26 -6.60 -10.66
CA ALA A 169 -13.03 -7.17 -11.98
C ALA A 169 -14.32 -7.28 -12.82
N SER A 170 -15.45 -7.69 -12.20
CA SER A 170 -16.73 -7.83 -12.90
C SER A 170 -17.22 -6.51 -13.49
N ILE A 171 -17.16 -5.40 -12.73
CA ILE A 171 -17.54 -4.07 -13.21
C ILE A 171 -16.65 -3.65 -14.37
N PHE A 172 -15.35 -3.84 -14.22
CA PHE A 172 -14.35 -3.50 -15.25
C PHE A 172 -14.60 -4.27 -16.55
N GLY A 173 -14.84 -5.59 -16.47
CA GLY A 173 -15.13 -6.42 -17.64
C GLY A 173 -16.43 -6.01 -18.36
N ILE A 174 -17.49 -5.63 -17.63
CA ILE A 174 -18.73 -5.12 -18.21
C ILE A 174 -18.48 -3.77 -18.91
N LEU A 175 -17.71 -2.87 -18.30
CA LEU A 175 -17.38 -1.58 -18.90
C LEU A 175 -16.58 -1.75 -20.20
N ALA A 176 -15.60 -2.64 -20.23
CA ALA A 176 -14.86 -2.94 -21.44
C ALA A 176 -15.76 -3.53 -22.56
N MET A 177 -16.74 -4.35 -22.18
CA MET A 177 -17.74 -4.89 -23.13
C MET A 177 -18.63 -3.79 -23.71
N LYS A 178 -19.03 -2.82 -22.90
CA LYS A 178 -19.94 -1.74 -23.27
C LYS A 178 -19.26 -0.56 -23.97
N ASN A 179 -17.91 -0.53 -23.96
CA ASN A 179 -17.09 0.50 -24.62
C ASN A 179 -16.01 -0.18 -25.50
N PRO A 180 -16.42 -0.83 -26.61
CA PRO A 180 -15.51 -1.60 -27.46
C PRO A 180 -14.47 -0.73 -28.19
N ASP A 181 -14.73 0.56 -28.30
CA ASP A 181 -13.89 1.60 -28.89
C ASP A 181 -12.78 2.11 -27.95
N LYS A 182 -12.87 1.78 -26.66
CA LYS A 182 -11.89 2.19 -25.66
C LYS A 182 -10.88 1.10 -25.35
N GLU A 183 -9.65 1.48 -25.01
CA GLU A 183 -8.60 0.54 -24.64
C GLU A 183 -8.50 0.40 -23.11
N PHE A 184 -8.50 -0.83 -22.66
CA PHE A 184 -8.43 -1.22 -21.26
C PHE A 184 -7.12 -1.95 -20.96
N LEU A 185 -6.63 -1.84 -19.72
CA LEU A 185 -5.43 -2.53 -19.24
C LEU A 185 -5.73 -3.19 -17.88
N THR A 186 -5.45 -4.48 -17.75
CA THR A 186 -5.35 -5.13 -16.46
C THR A 186 -3.94 -5.50 -16.11
N VAL A 187 -3.61 -5.39 -14.84
CA VAL A 187 -2.29 -5.65 -14.30
C VAL A 187 -2.39 -6.68 -13.19
N GLY A 188 -1.65 -7.78 -13.31
CA GLY A 188 -1.60 -8.82 -12.28
C GLY A 188 -1.21 -8.26 -10.92
N GLY A 189 -1.87 -8.72 -9.87
CA GLY A 189 -1.57 -8.34 -8.49
C GLY A 189 -0.81 -9.43 -7.72
N GLY A 190 -0.33 -9.08 -6.54
CA GLY A 190 0.45 -9.98 -5.69
C GLY A 190 -0.37 -11.02 -4.94
N TYR A 191 -1.72 -10.96 -4.95
CA TYR A 191 -2.58 -11.87 -4.17
C TYR A 191 -3.99 -12.00 -4.76
N GLY A 192 -4.67 -13.07 -4.36
CA GLY A 192 -6.05 -13.39 -4.73
C GLY A 192 -6.18 -14.02 -6.12
N LYS A 193 -7.33 -14.70 -6.34
CA LYS A 193 -7.67 -15.23 -7.65
C LYS A 193 -8.05 -14.07 -8.57
N GLN A 194 -7.41 -14.02 -9.73
CA GLN A 194 -7.60 -12.97 -10.72
C GLN A 194 -8.43 -13.46 -11.89
N GLU A 195 -9.21 -12.55 -12.46
CA GLU A 195 -10.05 -12.81 -13.64
C GLU A 195 -9.23 -12.56 -14.92
N ASN A 196 -9.40 -13.44 -15.88
CA ASN A 196 -8.95 -13.28 -17.27
C ASN A 196 -10.16 -12.87 -18.12
N PHE A 197 -10.02 -11.82 -18.93
CA PHE A 197 -11.14 -11.28 -19.69
C PHE A 197 -11.20 -11.80 -21.12
N ASN A 198 -10.07 -12.16 -21.70
CA ASN A 198 -9.96 -12.66 -23.08
C ASN A 198 -10.74 -11.79 -24.10
N ARG A 199 -10.52 -10.47 -24.06
CA ARG A 199 -11.18 -9.49 -24.91
C ARG A 199 -10.18 -8.69 -25.73
N LYS A 200 -10.52 -8.38 -27.01
CA LYS A 200 -9.63 -7.64 -27.92
C LYS A 200 -9.24 -6.23 -27.42
N ASN A 201 -10.14 -5.57 -26.71
CA ASN A 201 -9.91 -4.23 -26.17
C ASN A 201 -9.38 -4.22 -24.73
N ILE A 202 -9.06 -5.37 -24.15
CA ILE A 202 -8.38 -5.48 -22.83
C ILE A 202 -6.98 -6.06 -23.06
N LYS A 203 -5.97 -5.25 -22.78
CA LYS A 203 -4.60 -5.75 -22.65
C LYS A 203 -4.41 -6.27 -21.24
N GLU A 204 -3.90 -7.50 -21.13
CA GLU A 204 -3.62 -8.14 -19.85
C GLU A 204 -2.11 -8.28 -19.68
N ILE A 205 -1.54 -7.80 -18.57
CA ILE A 205 -0.14 -7.97 -18.22
C ILE A 205 -0.01 -8.58 -16.84
N GLY A 206 1.05 -9.35 -16.62
CA GLY A 206 1.37 -9.93 -15.32
C GLY A 206 1.77 -8.86 -14.29
N ASN A 207 2.12 -9.34 -13.09
CA ASN A 207 2.70 -8.46 -12.07
C ASN A 207 4.02 -7.86 -12.56
N THR A 208 4.27 -6.59 -12.26
CA THR A 208 5.49 -5.87 -12.64
C THR A 208 6.17 -5.23 -11.45
N GLN A 209 7.50 -5.13 -11.51
CA GLN A 209 8.29 -4.37 -10.54
C GLN A 209 8.48 -2.90 -10.98
N ASN A 210 8.17 -2.57 -12.24
CA ASN A 210 8.30 -1.22 -12.82
C ASN A 210 6.92 -0.59 -13.08
N ILE A 211 6.09 -0.53 -12.03
CA ILE A 211 4.68 -0.13 -12.16
C ILE A 211 4.51 1.27 -12.77
N PHE A 212 5.45 2.18 -12.53
CA PHE A 212 5.39 3.54 -13.06
C PHE A 212 5.53 3.56 -14.60
N GLU A 213 6.50 2.87 -15.15
CA GLU A 213 6.75 2.81 -16.60
C GLU A 213 5.80 1.87 -17.32
N ASP A 214 5.54 0.72 -16.72
CA ASP A 214 4.75 -0.32 -17.39
C ASP A 214 3.25 -0.03 -17.35
N VAL A 215 2.79 0.66 -16.31
CA VAL A 215 1.38 0.88 -16.02
C VAL A 215 1.03 2.37 -16.02
N TYR A 216 1.51 3.16 -15.02
CA TYR A 216 1.06 4.55 -14.87
C TYR A 216 1.44 5.44 -16.06
N ALA A 217 2.61 5.25 -16.66
CA ALA A 217 2.99 5.98 -17.88
C ALA A 217 2.01 5.81 -19.05
N LYS A 218 1.21 4.75 -19.06
CA LYS A 218 0.26 4.40 -20.13
C LYS A 218 -1.21 4.57 -19.72
N THR A 219 -1.45 4.87 -18.45
CA THR A 219 -2.80 4.96 -17.89
C THR A 219 -3.43 6.34 -18.14
N LYS A 220 -4.62 6.37 -18.73
CA LYS A 220 -5.47 7.56 -18.83
C LYS A 220 -6.30 7.73 -17.56
N ILE A 221 -6.96 6.66 -17.10
CA ILE A 221 -7.84 6.66 -15.94
C ILE A 221 -7.55 5.40 -15.12
N LEU A 222 -7.35 5.56 -13.81
CA LEU A 222 -7.31 4.40 -12.91
C LEU A 222 -8.72 4.10 -12.40
N MET A 223 -9.16 2.85 -12.53
CA MET A 223 -10.40 2.36 -11.94
C MET A 223 -10.13 1.56 -10.68
N MET A 224 -10.83 1.91 -9.62
CA MET A 224 -10.76 1.21 -8.33
C MET A 224 -12.15 0.87 -7.80
N PRO A 225 -12.89 -0.06 -8.46
CA PRO A 225 -14.20 -0.50 -8.00
C PRO A 225 -14.09 -1.52 -6.85
N SER A 226 -13.18 -1.26 -5.93
CA SER A 226 -12.83 -2.13 -4.81
C SER A 226 -13.94 -2.19 -3.77
N MET A 227 -14.25 -3.38 -3.26
CA MET A 227 -15.16 -3.58 -2.13
C MET A 227 -14.56 -3.07 -0.81
N TYR A 228 -13.24 -3.12 -0.70
CA TYR A 228 -12.47 -2.68 0.46
C TYR A 228 -11.11 -2.12 0.04
N GLU A 229 -10.73 -1.01 0.65
CA GLU A 229 -9.37 -0.45 0.64
C GLU A 229 -9.06 0.12 2.02
N SER A 230 -7.92 -0.22 2.56
CA SER A 230 -7.45 0.38 3.83
C SER A 230 -6.95 1.82 3.62
N TYR A 231 -6.23 2.06 2.54
CA TYR A 231 -5.79 3.38 2.07
C TYR A 231 -6.00 3.51 0.56
N GLY A 232 -5.38 2.65 -0.25
CA GLY A 232 -5.43 2.69 -1.70
C GLY A 232 -4.11 3.17 -2.30
N MET A 233 -3.01 2.43 -2.06
CA MET A 233 -1.68 2.81 -2.55
C MET A 233 -1.66 3.05 -4.07
N CYS A 234 -2.32 2.19 -4.86
CA CYS A 234 -2.41 2.40 -6.30
C CYS A 234 -3.13 3.72 -6.67
N ALA A 235 -4.11 4.16 -5.86
CA ALA A 235 -4.76 5.45 -6.04
C ALA A 235 -3.78 6.60 -5.76
N ALA A 236 -3.00 6.50 -4.69
CA ALA A 236 -2.00 7.52 -4.35
C ALA A 236 -0.89 7.62 -5.42
N GLU A 237 -0.40 6.48 -5.90
CA GLU A 237 0.61 6.42 -6.98
C GLU A 237 0.10 7.00 -8.29
N ALA A 238 -1.14 6.64 -8.69
CA ALA A 238 -1.78 7.21 -9.88
C ALA A 238 -2.03 8.71 -9.74
N ALA A 239 -2.52 9.16 -8.57
CA ALA A 239 -2.72 10.56 -8.25
C ALA A 239 -1.42 11.36 -8.32
N TYR A 240 -0.30 10.82 -7.83
CA TYR A 240 1.02 11.43 -7.96
C TYR A 240 1.39 11.66 -9.43
N CYS A 241 1.09 10.71 -10.32
CA CYS A 241 1.27 10.84 -11.76
C CYS A 241 0.24 11.76 -12.45
N GLY A 242 -0.70 12.37 -11.71
CA GLY A 242 -1.77 13.18 -12.26
C GLY A 242 -2.80 12.37 -13.06
N ILE A 243 -3.02 11.11 -12.70
CA ILE A 243 -4.00 10.23 -13.34
C ILE A 243 -5.31 10.31 -12.55
N PRO A 244 -6.43 10.75 -13.16
CA PRO A 244 -7.73 10.73 -12.51
C PRO A 244 -8.13 9.33 -12.04
N VAL A 245 -8.71 9.25 -10.84
CA VAL A 245 -9.10 7.97 -10.22
C VAL A 245 -10.62 7.93 -10.07
N ILE A 246 -11.27 6.96 -10.73
CA ILE A 246 -12.67 6.61 -10.48
C ILE A 246 -12.70 5.49 -9.45
N ALA A 247 -13.30 5.75 -8.30
CA ALA A 247 -13.16 4.91 -7.12
C ALA A 247 -14.49 4.59 -6.44
N SER A 248 -14.58 3.40 -5.84
CA SER A 248 -15.64 3.11 -4.86
C SER A 248 -15.49 4.04 -3.66
N LYS A 249 -16.62 4.39 -3.04
CA LYS A 249 -16.66 5.29 -1.89
C LYS A 249 -16.28 4.57 -0.57
N THR A 250 -15.15 3.83 -0.57
CA THR A 250 -14.64 3.20 0.66
C THR A 250 -13.97 4.22 1.57
N ALA A 251 -13.89 3.92 2.87
CA ALA A 251 -13.28 4.83 3.85
C ALA A 251 -11.81 5.15 3.52
N GLY A 252 -11.04 4.11 3.12
CA GLY A 252 -9.63 4.29 2.77
C GLY A 252 -9.42 5.13 1.52
N LEU A 253 -10.21 4.90 0.45
CA LEU A 253 -10.10 5.71 -0.77
C LEU A 253 -10.56 7.15 -0.54
N LYS A 254 -11.55 7.37 0.34
CA LYS A 254 -11.94 8.73 0.74
C LYS A 254 -10.83 9.45 1.52
N GLU A 255 -10.12 8.74 2.38
CA GLU A 255 -8.99 9.32 3.11
C GLU A 255 -7.81 9.60 2.17
N CYS A 256 -7.53 8.68 1.23
CA CYS A 256 -6.44 8.81 0.27
C CYS A 256 -6.63 9.94 -0.75
N LEU A 257 -7.85 10.04 -1.32
CA LEU A 257 -8.13 10.95 -2.43
C LEU A 257 -8.88 12.24 -2.03
N GLY A 258 -9.46 12.28 -0.81
CA GLY A 258 -10.28 13.40 -0.39
C GLY A 258 -11.35 13.77 -1.41
N GLU A 259 -11.53 15.07 -1.65
CA GLU A 259 -12.49 15.59 -2.65
C GLU A 259 -11.96 15.53 -4.10
N SER A 260 -10.71 15.10 -4.31
CA SER A 260 -10.13 14.96 -5.65
C SER A 260 -10.51 13.65 -6.34
N GLY A 261 -11.03 12.66 -5.60
CA GLY A 261 -11.49 11.39 -6.14
C GLY A 261 -12.83 11.50 -6.87
N ILE A 262 -13.02 10.72 -7.93
CA ILE A 262 -14.28 10.60 -8.64
C ILE A 262 -15.02 9.38 -8.11
N TYR A 263 -15.96 9.60 -7.19
CA TYR A 263 -16.57 8.49 -6.46
C TYR A 263 -17.82 7.94 -7.12
N VAL A 264 -17.94 6.61 -7.07
CA VAL A 264 -19.16 5.85 -7.39
C VAL A 264 -19.58 5.06 -6.15
N ASN A 265 -20.83 5.18 -5.75
CA ASN A 265 -21.39 4.50 -4.57
C ASN A 265 -22.36 3.37 -4.98
N SER A 266 -22.06 2.67 -6.06
CA SER A 266 -22.92 1.66 -6.65
C SER A 266 -22.09 0.57 -7.30
N LEU A 267 -22.61 -0.66 -7.28
CA LEU A 267 -22.07 -1.77 -8.09
C LEU A 267 -22.66 -1.80 -9.50
N ASN A 268 -23.57 -0.86 -9.83
CA ASN A 268 -24.14 -0.75 -11.16
C ASN A 268 -23.11 -0.16 -12.14
N TRP A 269 -22.74 -0.92 -13.16
CA TRP A 269 -21.80 -0.50 -14.19
C TRP A 269 -22.20 0.80 -14.91
N ILE A 270 -23.50 1.13 -15.00
CA ILE A 270 -24.00 2.37 -15.64
C ILE A 270 -23.46 3.60 -14.93
N ASP A 271 -23.40 3.60 -13.59
CA ASP A 271 -22.89 4.73 -12.82
C ASP A 271 -21.39 4.92 -13.01
N TRP A 272 -20.66 3.82 -13.14
CA TRP A 272 -19.23 3.83 -13.50
C TRP A 272 -19.03 4.37 -14.91
N ASN A 273 -19.85 3.93 -15.87
CA ASN A 273 -19.79 4.39 -17.26
C ASN A 273 -20.04 5.90 -17.39
N LYS A 274 -21.01 6.45 -16.64
CA LYS A 274 -21.23 7.90 -16.59
C LYS A 274 -19.96 8.67 -16.15
N LYS A 275 -19.18 8.12 -15.22
CA LYS A 275 -17.93 8.74 -14.78
C LYS A 275 -16.80 8.59 -15.81
N LEU A 276 -16.76 7.50 -16.56
CA LEU A 276 -15.87 7.37 -17.71
C LEU A 276 -16.20 8.41 -18.79
N GLN A 277 -17.46 8.54 -19.15
CA GLN A 277 -17.92 9.53 -20.15
C GLN A 277 -17.64 10.98 -19.71
N LEU A 278 -17.79 11.29 -18.42
CA LEU A 278 -17.43 12.61 -17.87
C LEU A 278 -15.97 12.99 -18.15
N LEU A 279 -15.05 12.01 -18.11
CA LEU A 279 -13.64 12.21 -18.36
C LEU A 279 -13.22 12.14 -19.86
N GLU A 280 -14.20 12.10 -20.76
CA GLU A 280 -13.96 12.26 -22.21
C GLU A 280 -13.75 13.75 -22.57
N ASP A 281 -14.37 14.66 -21.81
CA ASP A 281 -14.09 16.09 -21.93
C ASP A 281 -12.67 16.40 -21.39
N ASP A 282 -11.82 16.93 -22.28
CA ASP A 282 -10.42 17.20 -21.95
C ASP A 282 -10.26 18.26 -20.84
N ASN A 283 -11.15 19.25 -20.74
CA ASN A 283 -11.11 20.25 -19.67
C ASN A 283 -11.43 19.63 -18.31
N ILE A 284 -12.46 18.78 -18.28
CA ILE A 284 -12.83 18.04 -17.08
C ILE A 284 -11.70 17.06 -16.68
N TYR A 285 -11.15 16.35 -17.66
CA TYR A 285 -10.01 15.46 -17.44
C TYR A 285 -8.83 16.21 -16.80
N LEU A 286 -8.40 17.32 -17.41
CA LEU A 286 -7.29 18.13 -16.92
C LEU A 286 -7.55 18.69 -15.53
N ARG A 287 -8.80 19.12 -15.27
CA ARG A 287 -9.21 19.57 -13.93
C ARG A 287 -8.99 18.47 -12.89
N TYR A 288 -9.49 17.25 -13.11
CA TYR A 288 -9.32 16.14 -12.18
C TYR A 288 -7.87 15.67 -12.09
N SER A 289 -7.12 15.66 -13.20
CA SER A 289 -5.69 15.36 -13.22
C SER A 289 -4.91 16.28 -12.29
N ASN A 290 -5.17 17.59 -12.33
CA ASN A 290 -4.54 18.58 -11.46
C ASN A 290 -5.01 18.44 -10.01
N LEU A 291 -6.32 18.21 -9.77
CA LEU A 291 -6.86 18.05 -8.43
C LEU A 291 -6.24 16.87 -7.69
N VAL A 292 -6.16 15.69 -8.32
CA VAL A 292 -5.60 14.50 -7.65
C VAL A 292 -4.11 14.67 -7.40
N LYS A 293 -3.36 15.26 -8.34
CA LYS A 293 -1.93 15.50 -8.19
C LYS A 293 -1.64 16.47 -7.04
N ASN A 294 -2.33 17.60 -7.01
CA ASN A 294 -2.16 18.59 -5.95
C ASN A 294 -2.53 18.02 -4.58
N HIS A 295 -3.66 17.29 -4.50
CA HIS A 295 -4.11 16.70 -3.26
C HIS A 295 -3.07 15.75 -2.66
N ILE A 296 -2.51 14.82 -3.44
CA ILE A 296 -1.54 13.84 -2.93
C ILE A 296 -0.20 14.51 -2.60
N GLN A 297 0.21 15.52 -3.34
CA GLN A 297 1.42 16.29 -3.05
C GLN A 297 1.30 17.06 -1.73
N GLU A 298 0.11 17.63 -1.42
CA GLU A 298 -0.15 18.25 -0.11
C GLU A 298 -0.17 17.23 1.03
N ASP A 299 -0.70 16.01 0.79
CA ASP A 299 -0.65 14.94 1.80
C ASP A 299 0.80 14.54 2.13
N PHE A 300 1.69 14.48 1.15
CA PHE A 300 3.11 14.17 1.35
C PHE A 300 3.88 15.22 2.15
N LYS A 301 3.42 16.47 2.17
CA LYS A 301 4.01 17.54 2.99
C LYS A 301 3.67 17.42 4.49
N LYS A 302 2.68 16.59 4.83
CA LYS A 302 2.27 16.39 6.21
C LYS A 302 3.34 15.65 7.01
N GLU A 303 3.69 16.18 8.16
CA GLU A 303 4.78 15.69 9.00
C GLU A 303 4.42 14.44 9.84
N TYR A 304 3.60 13.53 9.32
CA TYR A 304 3.16 12.35 10.07
C TYR A 304 4.34 11.49 10.56
N PHE A 305 5.27 11.19 9.66
CA PHE A 305 6.46 10.42 9.99
C PHE A 305 7.38 11.20 10.94
N GLU A 306 7.58 12.49 10.71
CA GLU A 306 8.45 13.34 11.56
C GLU A 306 7.94 13.40 12.99
N ASN A 307 6.62 13.55 13.18
CA ASN A 307 5.99 13.56 14.48
C ASN A 307 6.18 12.23 15.22
N PHE A 308 6.06 11.10 14.53
CA PHE A 308 6.39 9.79 15.09
C PHE A 308 7.87 9.71 15.46
N TYR A 309 8.77 10.04 14.53
CA TYR A 309 10.21 9.91 14.71
C TYR A 309 10.77 10.77 15.85
N LYS A 310 10.22 11.98 16.06
CA LYS A 310 10.55 12.82 17.21
C LYS A 310 10.18 12.16 18.54
N ASN A 311 9.13 11.32 18.58
CA ASN A 311 8.70 10.61 19.79
C ASN A 311 9.58 9.40 20.13
N LEU A 312 10.26 8.78 19.15
CA LEU A 312 11.22 7.70 19.41
C LEU A 312 12.48 8.18 20.13
N LYS A 313 12.83 9.45 20.00
CA LYS A 313 14.05 10.06 20.59
C LYS A 313 13.87 10.56 22.01
N LYS A 314 12.62 10.54 22.50
CA LYS A 314 12.28 10.88 23.91
C LYS A 314 12.29 9.64 24.78
#